data_52df69643ea217f58701ceee19037ea3
#
_entry.id   52df69643ea217f58701ceee19037ea3
#
_cell.length_a   1.000
_cell.length_b   1.000
_cell.length_c   1.000
_cell.angle_alpha   90.00
_cell.angle_beta   90.00
_cell.angle_gamma   90.00
#
_symmetry.space_group_name_H-M   'P 1'
#
loop_
_entity.id
_entity.type
_entity.pdbx_description
1 polymer ?
#
loop_
_entity_poly.entity_id
_entity_poly.type
_entity_poly.pdbx_seq_one_letter_code
_entity_poly.pdbx_strand_id
1 'polypeptide(L)'
;MTITKGSGDVFADLGFSPGEARSLRLRSQMMTALRRFIEKEGLTQAEAAKRLNVSQPRISDLTRGKISRFSLDALVNMLTDAGLEVDFRIKRRVA
;
A
#
# COMPACT_ATOMS: atom_id res chain seq x y z
N MET A 1 -3.01 2.54 -10.86
CA MET A 1 -3.52 1.20 -10.98
C MET A 1 -5.01 1.13 -10.75
N THR A 2 -5.68 0.35 -11.55
CA THR A 2 -7.13 0.29 -11.53
C THR A 2 -7.62 -1.09 -11.16
N ILE A 3 -8.61 -1.14 -10.30
CA ILE A 3 -9.27 -2.38 -9.94
C ILE A 3 -10.59 -2.40 -10.66
N THR A 4 -10.80 -3.41 -11.46
CA THR A 4 -11.88 -3.32 -12.41
C THR A 4 -12.90 -4.42 -12.38
N LYS A 5 -12.85 -5.34 -11.49
CA LYS A 5 -13.71 -6.47 -11.63
C LYS A 5 -14.85 -6.49 -10.70
N GLY A 6 -16.00 -6.94 -11.16
CA GLY A 6 -17.19 -7.12 -10.40
C GLY A 6 -17.46 -5.98 -9.47
N SER A 7 -17.64 -6.25 -8.21
CA SER A 7 -17.78 -5.21 -7.22
C SER A 7 -16.50 -4.41 -7.12
N GLY A 8 -15.41 -4.96 -7.60
CA GLY A 8 -14.12 -4.34 -7.53
C GLY A 8 -13.55 -4.27 -6.14
N ASP A 9 -14.16 -4.92 -5.19
CA ASP A 9 -13.76 -4.80 -3.81
C ASP A 9 -13.71 -6.17 -3.14
N VAL A 10 -12.57 -6.82 -3.26
CA VAL A 10 -12.34 -8.12 -2.68
C VAL A 10 -12.54 -8.09 -1.17
N PHE A 11 -12.15 -7.01 -0.53
CA PHE A 11 -12.23 -6.94 0.92
C PHE A 11 -13.68 -6.87 1.41
N ALA A 12 -14.53 -6.16 0.68
CA ALA A 12 -15.95 -6.14 1.00
C ALA A 12 -16.56 -7.53 0.82
N ASP A 13 -16.15 -8.22 -0.25
CA ASP A 13 -16.64 -9.57 -0.53
C ASP A 13 -16.22 -10.57 0.56
N LEU A 14 -15.13 -10.28 1.26
CA LEU A 14 -14.66 -11.13 2.35
C LEU A 14 -15.32 -10.82 3.69
N GLY A 15 -16.25 -9.89 3.70
CA GLY A 15 -17.03 -9.60 4.90
C GLY A 15 -16.50 -8.49 5.78
N PHE A 16 -15.51 -7.73 5.33
CA PHE A 16 -15.03 -6.58 6.09
C PHE A 16 -16.07 -5.46 6.03
N SER A 17 -16.13 -4.67 7.08
CA SER A 17 -17.00 -3.50 7.09
C SER A 17 -16.57 -2.54 5.97
N PRO A 18 -17.47 -1.65 5.52
CA PRO A 18 -17.11 -0.70 4.46
C PRO A 18 -15.87 0.12 4.76
N GLY A 19 -15.72 0.58 5.99
CA GLY A 19 -14.55 1.37 6.36
C GLY A 19 -13.28 0.55 6.37
N GLU A 20 -13.34 -0.67 6.90
CA GLU A 20 -12.20 -1.57 6.90
C GLU A 20 -11.81 -1.95 5.49
N ALA A 21 -12.80 -2.27 4.66
CA ALA A 21 -12.54 -2.64 3.26
C ALA A 21 -11.86 -1.50 2.53
N ARG A 22 -12.31 -0.27 2.77
CA ARG A 22 -11.72 0.90 2.14
C ARG A 22 -10.28 1.09 2.58
N SER A 23 -10.02 0.97 3.87
CA SER A 23 -8.68 1.10 4.42
C SER A 23 -7.74 0.04 3.86
N LEU A 24 -8.21 -1.21 3.81
CA LEU A 24 -7.40 -2.29 3.27
C LEU A 24 -7.07 -2.07 1.80
N ARG A 25 -8.06 -1.60 1.03
CA ARG A 25 -7.83 -1.34 -0.39
C ARG A 25 -6.80 -0.24 -0.60
N LEU A 26 -6.91 0.85 0.17
CA LEU A 26 -5.95 1.94 0.07
C LEU A 26 -4.55 1.49 0.44
N ARG A 27 -4.43 0.73 1.54
CA ARG A 27 -3.13 0.21 1.94
C ARG A 27 -2.55 -0.73 0.89
N SER A 28 -3.40 -1.57 0.30
CA SER A 28 -2.96 -2.47 -0.74
C SER A 28 -2.38 -1.72 -1.94
N GLN A 29 -3.05 -0.66 -2.35
CA GLN A 29 -2.57 0.17 -3.46
C GLN A 29 -1.23 0.82 -3.14
N MET A 30 -1.09 1.31 -1.93
CA MET A 30 0.16 1.95 -1.50
C MET A 30 1.30 0.95 -1.44
N MET A 31 1.03 -0.25 -0.93
CA MET A 31 2.03 -1.30 -0.88
C MET A 31 2.45 -1.73 -2.28
N THR A 32 1.50 -1.80 -3.20
CA THR A 32 1.82 -2.11 -4.60
C THR A 32 2.73 -1.07 -5.20
N ALA A 33 2.46 0.21 -4.95
CA ALA A 33 3.30 1.29 -5.45
C ALA A 33 4.72 1.17 -4.92
N LEU A 34 4.86 0.83 -3.63
CA LEU A 34 6.19 0.65 -3.04
C LEU A 34 6.92 -0.54 -3.62
N ARG A 35 6.21 -1.66 -3.81
CA ARG A 35 6.85 -2.84 -4.43
C ARG A 35 7.32 -2.54 -5.83
N ARG A 36 6.52 -1.80 -6.60
CA ARG A 36 6.93 -1.40 -7.95
C ARG A 36 8.13 -0.49 -7.94
N PHE A 37 8.19 0.41 -6.97
CA PHE A 37 9.34 1.28 -6.81
C PHE A 37 10.61 0.46 -6.55
N ILE A 38 10.54 -0.50 -5.64
CA ILE A 38 11.69 -1.34 -5.31
C ILE A 38 12.14 -2.13 -6.54
N GLU A 39 11.20 -2.70 -7.28
CA GLU A 39 11.52 -3.46 -8.49
C GLU A 39 12.13 -2.57 -9.57
N LYS A 40 11.52 -1.42 -9.79
CA LYS A 40 11.98 -0.53 -10.84
C LYS A 40 13.39 0.00 -10.56
N GLU A 41 13.66 0.29 -9.29
CA GLU A 41 14.99 0.78 -8.90
C GLU A 41 16.01 -0.36 -8.75
N GLY A 42 15.55 -1.59 -8.83
CA GLY A 42 16.45 -2.75 -8.71
C GLY A 42 17.06 -2.90 -7.33
N LEU A 43 16.34 -2.55 -6.29
CA LEU A 43 16.88 -2.55 -4.94
C LEU A 43 16.81 -3.93 -4.30
N THR A 44 17.86 -4.30 -3.59
CA THR A 44 17.80 -5.45 -2.69
C THR A 44 16.95 -5.07 -1.48
N GLN A 45 16.58 -6.07 -0.67
CA GLN A 45 15.84 -5.77 0.56
C GLN A 45 16.62 -4.87 1.50
N ALA A 46 17.92 -5.07 1.60
CA ALA A 46 18.76 -4.22 2.45
C ALA A 46 18.81 -2.79 1.93
N GLU A 47 18.94 -2.64 0.62
CA GLU A 47 18.96 -1.31 -0.01
C GLU A 47 17.62 -0.62 0.13
N ALA A 48 16.53 -1.36 -0.05
CA ALA A 48 15.20 -0.80 0.10
C ALA A 48 14.96 -0.35 1.54
N ALA A 49 15.40 -1.14 2.51
CA ALA A 49 15.25 -0.79 3.91
C ALA A 49 15.93 0.53 4.22
N LYS A 50 17.13 0.70 3.72
CA LYS A 50 17.89 1.93 3.91
C LYS A 50 17.22 3.10 3.21
N ARG A 51 16.80 2.90 1.97
CA ARG A 51 16.17 3.95 1.15
C ARG A 51 14.85 4.41 1.76
N LEU A 52 14.06 3.48 2.27
CA LEU A 52 12.75 3.78 2.82
C LEU A 52 12.77 4.00 4.33
N ASN A 53 13.94 3.96 4.93
CA ASN A 53 14.15 4.26 6.34
C ASN A 53 13.32 3.34 7.25
N VAL A 54 13.34 2.06 6.94
CA VAL A 54 12.67 1.03 7.74
C VAL A 54 13.63 -0.14 7.89
N SER A 55 13.27 -1.07 8.76
CA SER A 55 14.08 -2.27 8.95
C SER A 55 13.92 -3.24 7.78
N GLN A 56 14.90 -4.11 7.61
CA GLN A 56 14.84 -5.11 6.56
C GLN A 56 13.65 -6.07 6.73
N PRO A 57 13.30 -6.52 7.96
CA PRO A 57 12.08 -7.31 8.12
C PRO A 57 10.82 -6.59 7.66
N ARG A 58 10.77 -5.27 7.79
CA ARG A 58 9.62 -4.51 7.26
C ARG A 58 9.54 -4.59 5.75
N ILE A 59 10.69 -4.55 5.07
CA ILE A 59 10.70 -4.72 3.62
C ILE A 59 10.24 -6.12 3.26
N SER A 60 10.66 -7.13 4.01
CA SER A 60 10.20 -8.49 3.78
C SER A 60 8.67 -8.58 3.92
N ASP A 61 8.12 -7.98 4.97
CA ASP A 61 6.66 -7.95 5.16
C ASP A 61 5.96 -7.26 4.00
N LEU A 62 6.56 -6.18 3.50
CA LEU A 62 5.99 -5.44 2.38
C LEU A 62 5.97 -6.29 1.11
N THR A 63 7.08 -6.94 0.78
CA THR A 63 7.17 -7.73 -0.44
C THR A 63 6.30 -8.99 -0.37
N ARG A 64 6.03 -9.47 0.84
CA ARG A 64 5.16 -10.63 1.04
C ARG A 64 3.69 -10.24 1.18
N GLY A 65 3.38 -8.96 1.08
CA GLY A 65 2.00 -8.50 1.09
C GLY A 65 1.31 -8.58 2.42
N LYS A 66 2.04 -8.49 3.51
CA LYS A 66 1.45 -8.59 4.85
C LYS A 66 0.80 -7.28 5.25
N ILE A 67 -0.37 -7.04 4.67
CA ILE A 67 -1.06 -5.76 4.76
C ILE A 67 -1.41 -5.36 6.19
N SER A 68 -1.68 -6.34 7.05
CA SER A 68 -2.06 -6.05 8.43
C SER A 68 -0.94 -5.43 9.25
N ARG A 69 0.27 -5.48 8.74
CA ARG A 69 1.43 -4.94 9.44
C ARG A 69 1.75 -3.51 9.08
N PHE A 70 0.94 -2.91 8.21
CA PHE A 70 1.20 -1.56 7.73
C PHE A 70 -0.01 -0.67 7.95
N SER A 71 0.19 0.44 8.67
CA SER A 71 -0.83 1.45 8.80
C SER A 71 -0.75 2.39 7.60
N LEU A 72 -1.81 3.15 7.36
CA LEU A 72 -1.79 4.17 6.32
C LEU A 72 -0.66 5.16 6.57
N ASP A 73 -0.48 5.57 7.82
CA ASP A 73 0.58 6.52 8.17
C ASP A 73 1.95 5.99 7.81
N ALA A 74 2.22 4.74 8.18
CA ALA A 74 3.51 4.13 7.88
C ALA A 74 3.76 4.09 6.37
N LEU A 75 2.73 3.75 5.60
CA LEU A 75 2.86 3.67 4.14
C LEU A 75 3.08 5.04 3.51
N VAL A 76 2.40 6.07 4.02
CA VAL A 76 2.62 7.42 3.53
C VAL A 76 4.07 7.83 3.77
N ASN A 77 4.60 7.54 4.95
CA ASN A 77 5.99 7.87 5.26
C ASN A 77 6.96 7.15 4.33
N MET A 78 6.72 5.87 4.08
CA MET A 78 7.58 5.10 3.19
C MET A 78 7.54 5.62 1.76
N LEU A 79 6.35 5.97 1.29
CA LEU A 79 6.20 6.54 -0.06
C LEU A 79 6.91 7.87 -0.17
N THR A 80 6.80 8.70 0.86
CA THR A 80 7.50 9.99 0.90
C THR A 80 9.01 9.78 0.83
N ASP A 81 9.52 8.80 1.58
CA ASP A 81 10.95 8.49 1.56
C ASP A 81 11.39 7.94 0.21
N ALA A 82 10.48 7.32 -0.52
CA ALA A 82 10.75 6.84 -1.87
C ALA A 82 10.75 7.98 -2.90
N GLY A 83 10.36 9.17 -2.49
CA GLY A 83 10.23 10.28 -3.42
C GLY A 83 8.91 10.29 -4.16
N LEU A 84 7.93 9.55 -3.66
CA LEU A 84 6.62 9.49 -4.26
C LEU A 84 5.65 10.34 -3.44
N GLU A 85 4.74 10.98 -4.14
CA GLU A 85 3.78 11.87 -3.51
C GLU A 85 2.42 11.18 -3.42
N VAL A 86 1.79 11.27 -2.25
CA VAL A 86 0.48 10.69 -2.04
C VAL A 86 -0.55 11.79 -2.00
N ASP A 87 -1.50 11.73 -2.92
CA ASP A 87 -2.63 12.63 -2.95
C ASP A 87 -3.89 11.83 -2.71
N PHE A 88 -4.90 12.50 -2.18
CA PHE A 88 -6.19 11.86 -2.07
C PHE A 88 -7.28 12.89 -2.29
N ARG A 89 -8.48 12.38 -2.61
CA ARG A 89 -9.63 13.20 -2.85
C ARG A 89 -10.80 12.66 -2.03
N ILE A 90 -11.45 13.55 -1.33
CA ILE A 90 -12.66 13.20 -0.60
C ILE A 90 -13.84 13.69 -1.42
N LYS A 91 -14.75 12.77 -1.71
CA LYS A 91 -15.92 13.11 -2.51
C LYS A 91 -17.14 12.43 -1.92
N ARG A 92 -18.30 13.01 -2.21
CA ARG A 92 -19.55 12.43 -1.74
C ARG A 92 -19.79 11.12 -2.48
N ARG A 93 -20.18 10.10 -1.74
CA ARG A 93 -20.52 8.82 -2.33
C ARG A 93 -21.86 8.94 -3.06
N VAL A 94 -21.91 8.41 -4.26
CA VAL A 94 -23.15 8.34 -5.02
C VAL A 94 -23.88 7.11 -4.56
N ALA A 95 -25.14 7.30 -4.14
CA ALA A 95 -25.93 6.21 -3.60
C ALA A 95 -26.31 5.18 -4.65
#